data_c750333438db3441ccf92b9ed27d59de
#
_entry.id   c750333438db3441ccf92b9ed27d59de
#
_cell.length_a   1.000
_cell.length_b   1.000
_cell.length_c   1.000
_cell.angle_alpha   90.00
_cell.angle_beta   90.00
_cell.angle_gamma   90.00
#
_symmetry.space_group_name_H-M   'P 1'
#
loop_
_entity.id
_entity.type
_entity.pdbx_description
1 polymer ?
#
loop_
_entity_poly.entity_id
_entity_poly.type
_entity_poly.pdbx_seq_one_letter_code
_entity_poly.pdbx_strand_id
1 'polypeptide(L)'
;MSIHNPYLQKIYQQVCDRDPNQPEFLNAVMEVLSTLEPVIERHPEYEAAGLMERLVEPERAVQFRVAWQDDQGKTQVNRAFRVQFNSAIGPYKGGLRLHPSVNLSIIKFLAFEQIFKNSLTGLPMGGGKGGSDFNPKGKSDAEIMRFCQSFMTELSRYI
;
A
#
# COMPACT_ATOMS: atom_id res chain seq x y z
N MET A 1 -4.90 12.06 17.41
CA MET A 1 -4.79 13.10 16.35
C MET A 1 -6.19 13.45 15.91
N SER A 2 -6.47 14.72 15.63
CA SER A 2 -7.78 15.20 15.16
C SER A 2 -7.54 16.08 13.92
N ILE A 3 -8.44 15.99 12.96
CA ILE A 3 -8.48 16.88 11.80
C ILE A 3 -9.48 18.00 12.11
N HIS A 4 -9.10 19.26 11.91
CA HIS A 4 -9.97 20.43 12.17
C HIS A 4 -10.47 21.05 10.86
N ASN A 5 -9.73 20.93 9.77
CA ASN A 5 -10.12 21.47 8.48
C ASN A 5 -11.33 20.69 7.92
N PRO A 6 -12.47 21.36 7.58
CA PRO A 6 -13.70 20.68 7.15
C PRO A 6 -13.55 19.86 5.86
N TYR A 7 -12.73 20.33 4.91
CA TYR A 7 -12.46 19.58 3.68
C TYR A 7 -11.74 18.27 3.99
N LEU A 8 -10.68 18.30 4.79
CA LEU A 8 -9.94 17.10 5.16
C LEU A 8 -10.76 16.12 6.01
N GLN A 9 -11.66 16.65 6.89
CA GLN A 9 -12.62 15.81 7.61
C GLN A 9 -13.54 15.05 6.66
N LYS A 10 -14.08 15.74 5.65
CA LYS A 10 -14.92 15.13 4.62
C LYS A 10 -14.16 14.04 3.86
N ILE A 11 -12.92 14.30 3.46
CA ILE A 11 -12.07 13.30 2.79
C ILE A 11 -11.86 12.07 3.68
N TYR A 12 -11.49 12.28 4.94
CA TYR A 12 -11.29 11.18 5.87
C TYR A 12 -12.56 10.33 6.05
N GLN A 13 -13.73 10.98 6.21
CA GLN A 13 -15.00 10.28 6.32
C GLN A 13 -15.29 9.43 5.07
N GLN A 14 -15.03 9.95 3.88
CA GLN A 14 -15.20 9.19 2.63
C GLN A 14 -14.30 7.95 2.58
N VAL A 15 -13.06 8.04 3.09
CA VAL A 15 -12.16 6.87 3.18
C VAL A 15 -12.70 5.86 4.19
N CYS A 16 -13.19 6.30 5.35
CA CYS A 16 -13.80 5.42 6.34
C CYS A 16 -15.02 4.65 5.78
N ASP A 17 -15.84 5.33 5.02
CA ASP A 17 -17.05 4.73 4.43
C ASP A 17 -16.72 3.69 3.35
N ARG A 18 -15.65 3.93 2.58
CA ARG A 18 -15.20 2.99 1.53
C ARG A 18 -14.42 1.80 2.07
N ASP A 19 -13.61 2.01 3.08
CA ASP A 19 -12.64 1.04 3.60
C ASP A 19 -12.86 0.70 5.10
N PRO A 20 -14.09 0.42 5.56
CA PRO A 20 -14.41 0.31 6.99
C PRO A 20 -13.64 -0.81 7.71
N ASN A 21 -13.13 -1.78 6.97
CA ASN A 21 -12.40 -2.94 7.49
C ASN A 21 -10.88 -2.85 7.28
N GLN A 22 -10.34 -1.64 7.11
CA GLN A 22 -8.92 -1.40 6.85
C GLN A 22 -8.29 -0.47 7.90
N PRO A 23 -8.25 -0.87 9.20
CA PRO A 23 -7.87 0.01 10.29
C PRO A 23 -6.45 0.57 10.18
N GLU A 24 -5.48 -0.21 9.69
CA GLU A 24 -4.10 0.26 9.54
C GLU A 24 -4.02 1.36 8.47
N PHE A 25 -4.76 1.21 7.38
CA PHE A 25 -4.83 2.22 6.34
C PHE A 25 -5.55 3.48 6.82
N LEU A 26 -6.69 3.35 7.51
CA LEU A 26 -7.44 4.48 8.06
C LEU A 26 -6.59 5.28 9.05
N ASN A 27 -5.82 4.61 9.91
CA ASN A 27 -4.93 5.28 10.86
C ASN A 27 -3.84 6.09 10.13
N ALA A 28 -3.22 5.52 9.11
CA ALA A 28 -2.21 6.22 8.31
C ALA A 28 -2.79 7.44 7.57
N VAL A 29 -4.00 7.32 7.02
CA VAL A 29 -4.69 8.45 6.37
C VAL A 29 -4.99 9.56 7.40
N MET A 30 -5.51 9.22 8.58
CA MET A 30 -5.76 10.20 9.66
C MET A 30 -4.49 10.94 10.03
N GLU A 31 -3.39 10.22 10.24
CA GLU A 31 -2.11 10.79 10.60
C GLU A 31 -1.61 11.79 9.56
N VAL A 32 -1.60 11.39 8.30
CA VAL A 32 -1.11 12.25 7.21
C VAL A 32 -2.03 13.45 7.00
N LEU A 33 -3.34 13.26 6.91
CA LEU A 33 -4.27 14.38 6.67
C LEU A 33 -4.21 15.42 7.80
N SER A 34 -4.05 14.99 9.06
CA SER A 34 -3.91 15.93 10.19
C SER A 34 -2.65 16.80 10.09
N THR A 35 -1.59 16.30 9.45
CA THR A 35 -0.34 17.08 9.25
C THR A 35 -0.40 18.00 8.03
N LEU A 36 -1.33 17.77 7.10
CA LEU A 36 -1.48 18.56 5.87
C LEU A 36 -2.39 19.79 6.03
N GLU A 37 -3.07 19.96 7.17
CA GLU A 37 -3.96 21.12 7.40
C GLU A 37 -3.31 22.47 7.05
N PRO A 38 -2.09 22.81 7.54
CA PRO A 38 -1.47 24.08 7.20
C PRO A 38 -1.14 24.26 5.71
N VAL A 39 -1.00 23.14 4.99
CA VAL A 39 -0.75 23.17 3.54
C VAL A 39 -2.04 23.51 2.81
N ILE A 40 -3.15 22.83 3.15
CA ILE A 40 -4.45 23.06 2.52
C ILE A 40 -4.98 24.49 2.78
N GLU A 41 -4.77 25.02 3.98
CA GLU A 41 -5.13 26.40 4.32
C GLU A 41 -4.40 27.44 3.48
N ARG A 42 -3.15 27.17 3.10
CA ARG A 42 -2.34 28.07 2.26
C ARG A 42 -2.58 27.88 0.76
N HIS A 43 -3.15 26.72 0.36
CA HIS A 43 -3.31 26.30 -1.03
C HIS A 43 -4.73 25.84 -1.32
N PRO A 44 -5.73 26.76 -1.30
CA PRO A 44 -7.13 26.41 -1.57
C PRO A 44 -7.35 25.83 -2.97
N GLU A 45 -6.45 26.10 -3.91
CA GLU A 45 -6.44 25.50 -5.24
C GLU A 45 -6.32 23.97 -5.22
N TYR A 46 -5.76 23.38 -4.17
CA TYR A 46 -5.64 21.93 -4.03
C TYR A 46 -6.98 21.25 -3.76
N GLU A 47 -7.86 21.90 -3.01
CA GLU A 47 -9.25 21.47 -2.84
C GLU A 47 -10.00 21.53 -4.17
N ALA A 48 -9.91 22.67 -4.88
CA ALA A 48 -10.56 22.83 -6.18
C ALA A 48 -10.09 21.81 -7.22
N ALA A 49 -8.83 21.38 -7.14
CA ALA A 49 -8.25 20.35 -8.00
C ALA A 49 -8.56 18.90 -7.58
N GLY A 50 -9.23 18.67 -6.44
CA GLY A 50 -9.48 17.33 -5.90
C GLY A 50 -8.19 16.58 -5.58
N LEU A 51 -7.19 17.28 -5.04
CA LEU A 51 -5.86 16.69 -4.81
C LEU A 51 -5.92 15.63 -3.72
N MET A 52 -6.62 15.91 -2.61
CA MET A 52 -6.69 14.99 -1.48
C MET A 52 -7.48 13.73 -1.80
N GLU A 53 -8.55 13.85 -2.58
CA GLU A 53 -9.33 12.70 -3.06
C GLU A 53 -8.45 11.69 -3.82
N ARG A 54 -7.56 12.19 -4.67
CA ARG A 54 -6.62 11.37 -5.44
C ARG A 54 -5.46 10.86 -4.59
N LEU A 55 -5.06 11.63 -3.58
CA LEU A 55 -3.92 11.27 -2.73
C LEU A 55 -4.25 10.10 -1.80
N VAL A 56 -5.50 9.97 -1.34
CA VAL A 56 -5.93 8.92 -0.42
C VAL A 56 -6.49 7.67 -1.10
N GLU A 57 -6.60 7.68 -2.44
CA GLU A 57 -7.09 6.54 -3.22
C GLU A 57 -5.96 5.95 -4.08
N PRO A 58 -5.66 4.64 -3.95
CA PRO A 58 -4.65 4.03 -4.79
C PRO A 58 -5.09 3.95 -6.26
N GLU A 59 -4.16 4.16 -7.19
CA GLU A 59 -4.44 4.02 -8.62
C GLU A 59 -4.81 2.58 -8.98
N ARG A 60 -4.23 1.58 -8.28
CA ARG A 60 -4.55 0.17 -8.46
C ARG A 60 -4.17 -0.67 -7.24
N ALA A 61 -5.06 -1.58 -6.86
CA ALA A 61 -4.76 -2.64 -5.91
C ALA A 61 -5.01 -4.00 -6.57
N VAL A 62 -4.03 -4.89 -6.53
CA VAL A 62 -4.08 -6.22 -7.11
C VAL A 62 -3.88 -7.24 -6.00
N GLN A 63 -4.79 -8.21 -5.91
CA GLN A 63 -4.66 -9.39 -5.06
C GLN A 63 -4.50 -10.61 -5.94
N PHE A 64 -3.55 -11.47 -5.62
CA PHE A 64 -3.31 -12.69 -6.37
C PHE A 64 -2.93 -13.87 -5.48
N ARG A 65 -3.12 -15.07 -6.01
CA ARG A 65 -2.78 -16.32 -5.35
C ARG A 65 -1.33 -16.70 -5.67
N VAL A 66 -0.59 -17.16 -4.65
CA VAL A 66 0.74 -17.76 -4.81
C VAL A 66 0.66 -19.22 -4.39
N ALA A 67 0.78 -20.14 -5.33
CA ALA A 67 0.84 -21.57 -5.07
C ALA A 67 2.29 -22.06 -5.16
N TRP A 68 2.75 -22.81 -4.16
CA TRP A 68 4.11 -23.33 -4.09
C TRP A 68 4.12 -24.70 -3.38
N GLN A 69 5.21 -25.47 -3.47
CA GLN A 69 5.34 -26.77 -2.82
C GLN A 69 6.31 -26.70 -1.64
N ASP A 70 5.93 -27.31 -0.51
CA ASP A 70 6.83 -27.51 0.62
C ASP A 70 7.84 -28.65 0.36
N ASP A 71 8.71 -28.91 1.33
CA ASP A 71 9.74 -29.96 1.20
C ASP A 71 9.17 -31.39 1.19
N GLN A 72 7.91 -31.57 1.60
CA GLN A 72 7.20 -32.83 1.48
C GLN A 72 6.45 -32.98 0.14
N GLY A 73 6.56 -32.01 -0.76
CA GLY A 73 5.85 -32.02 -2.03
C GLY A 73 4.38 -31.61 -1.93
N LYS A 74 3.92 -31.15 -0.77
CA LYS A 74 2.55 -30.71 -0.56
C LYS A 74 2.36 -29.31 -1.08
N THR A 75 1.27 -29.08 -1.81
CA THR A 75 0.91 -27.74 -2.30
C THR A 75 0.45 -26.84 -1.16
N GLN A 76 1.08 -25.71 -1.05
CA GLN A 76 0.74 -24.60 -0.16
C GLN A 76 0.20 -23.42 -0.99
N VAL A 77 -0.68 -22.62 -0.40
CA VAL A 77 -1.28 -21.46 -1.06
C VAL A 77 -1.21 -20.26 -0.12
N ASN A 78 -0.65 -19.18 -0.62
CA ASN A 78 -0.61 -17.89 0.05
C ASN A 78 -1.37 -16.83 -0.76
N ARG A 79 -1.81 -15.79 -0.06
CA ARG A 79 -2.39 -14.60 -0.64
C ARG A 79 -1.31 -13.53 -0.76
N ALA A 80 -1.29 -12.84 -1.88
CA ALA A 80 -0.34 -11.77 -2.14
C ALA A 80 -1.04 -10.53 -2.68
N PHE A 81 -0.37 -9.38 -2.52
CA PHE A 81 -0.90 -8.07 -2.90
C PHE A 81 0.18 -7.23 -3.57
N ARG A 82 -0.24 -6.40 -4.52
CA ARG A 82 0.51 -5.25 -5.03
C ARG A 82 -0.40 -4.04 -5.06
N VAL A 83 -0.03 -2.99 -4.34
CA VAL A 83 -0.70 -1.69 -4.40
C VAL A 83 0.21 -0.71 -5.14
N GLN A 84 -0.29 -0.21 -6.25
CA GLN A 84 0.26 0.87 -7.05
C GLN A 84 -0.49 2.13 -6.62
N PHE A 85 0.12 2.89 -5.70
CA PHE A 85 -0.65 3.91 -5.00
C PHE A 85 -0.70 5.23 -5.77
N ASN A 86 0.46 5.75 -6.18
CA ASN A 86 0.51 7.03 -6.87
C ASN A 86 1.73 7.10 -7.79
N SER A 87 1.53 7.49 -9.05
CA SER A 87 2.56 7.60 -10.09
C SER A 87 2.83 9.04 -10.52
N ALA A 88 2.29 10.05 -9.83
CA ALA A 88 2.36 11.46 -10.24
C ALA A 88 3.79 11.98 -10.45
N ILE A 89 4.75 11.46 -9.67
CA ILE A 89 6.17 11.87 -9.76
C ILE A 89 7.09 10.79 -10.35
N GLY A 90 6.56 9.66 -10.79
CA GLY A 90 7.33 8.60 -11.42
C GLY A 90 6.77 7.20 -11.19
N PRO A 91 7.46 6.14 -11.64
CA PRO A 91 6.98 4.77 -11.53
C PRO A 91 6.81 4.35 -10.06
N TYR A 92 5.87 3.42 -9.83
CA TYR A 92 5.60 2.91 -8.48
C TYR A 92 6.83 2.19 -7.91
N LYS A 93 7.44 2.73 -6.89
CA LYS A 93 8.58 2.13 -6.17
C LYS A 93 8.21 1.83 -4.73
N GLY A 94 8.61 0.66 -4.27
CA GLY A 94 8.43 0.19 -2.90
C GLY A 94 8.83 -1.26 -2.76
N GLY A 95 9.12 -1.69 -1.53
CA GLY A 95 9.57 -3.03 -1.21
C GLY A 95 8.45 -4.07 -1.14
N LEU A 96 8.83 -5.28 -0.74
CA LEU A 96 7.93 -6.40 -0.48
C LEU A 96 7.97 -6.76 1.02
N ARG A 97 6.80 -7.03 1.60
CA ARG A 97 6.68 -7.50 2.97
C ARG A 97 6.18 -8.95 2.97
N LEU A 98 6.95 -9.86 3.55
CA LEU A 98 6.57 -11.26 3.76
C LEU A 98 6.37 -11.50 5.26
N HIS A 99 5.12 -11.61 5.67
CA HIS A 99 4.75 -11.80 7.07
C HIS A 99 3.31 -12.33 7.18
N PRO A 100 3.00 -13.26 8.10
CA PRO A 100 1.65 -13.85 8.21
C PRO A 100 0.53 -12.83 8.49
N SER A 101 0.84 -11.66 9.04
CA SER A 101 -0.15 -10.60 9.25
C SER A 101 -0.50 -9.79 8.00
N VAL A 102 0.18 -10.00 6.87
CA VAL A 102 -0.05 -9.21 5.66
C VAL A 102 -1.46 -9.40 5.13
N ASN A 103 -2.14 -8.29 4.95
CA ASN A 103 -3.45 -8.17 4.33
C ASN A 103 -3.49 -6.90 3.46
N LEU A 104 -4.62 -6.64 2.82
CA LEU A 104 -4.75 -5.48 1.93
C LEU A 104 -4.61 -4.15 2.68
N SER A 105 -5.17 -4.03 3.89
CA SER A 105 -5.06 -2.83 4.72
C SER A 105 -3.60 -2.47 5.01
N ILE A 106 -2.81 -3.47 5.42
CA ILE A 106 -1.37 -3.31 5.69
C ILE A 106 -0.61 -2.88 4.43
N ILE A 107 -0.88 -3.50 3.29
CA ILE A 107 -0.18 -3.13 2.05
C ILE A 107 -0.64 -1.76 1.54
N LYS A 108 -1.91 -1.38 1.70
CA LYS A 108 -2.41 -0.03 1.37
C LYS A 108 -1.73 1.03 2.23
N PHE A 109 -1.68 0.87 3.56
CA PHE A 109 -1.03 1.87 4.40
C PHE A 109 0.46 2.02 4.08
N LEU A 110 1.17 0.91 3.89
CA LEU A 110 2.60 0.94 3.53
C LEU A 110 2.85 1.58 2.16
N ALA A 111 1.94 1.39 1.20
CA ALA A 111 2.04 2.01 -0.12
C ALA A 111 1.73 3.52 -0.05
N PHE A 112 0.75 3.91 0.78
CA PHE A 112 0.40 5.30 1.04
C PHE A 112 1.57 6.06 1.67
N GLU A 113 2.16 5.55 2.74
CA GLU A 113 3.34 6.16 3.35
C GLU A 113 4.55 6.20 2.39
N GLN A 114 4.65 5.21 1.49
CA GLN A 114 5.73 5.16 0.52
C GLN A 114 5.72 6.34 -0.46
N ILE A 115 4.55 6.93 -0.75
CA ILE A 115 4.42 8.14 -1.59
C ILE A 115 5.26 9.27 -0.99
N PHE A 116 5.04 9.55 0.29
CA PHE A 116 5.69 10.66 1.01
C PHE A 116 7.18 10.37 1.18
N LYS A 117 7.51 9.14 1.56
CA LYS A 117 8.91 8.71 1.69
C LYS A 117 9.70 8.93 0.38
N ASN A 118 9.14 8.53 -0.75
CA ASN A 118 9.78 8.67 -2.04
C ASN A 118 9.85 10.13 -2.50
N SER A 119 8.81 10.93 -2.26
CA SER A 119 8.78 12.35 -2.62
C SER A 119 9.90 13.16 -1.94
N LEU A 120 10.25 12.78 -0.70
CA LEU A 120 11.33 13.44 0.06
C LEU A 120 12.73 13.12 -0.45
N THR A 121 12.90 12.13 -1.32
CA THR A 121 14.22 11.80 -1.90
C THR A 121 14.63 12.75 -3.02
N GLY A 122 13.70 13.51 -3.60
CA GLY A 122 13.92 14.33 -4.79
C GLY A 122 14.07 13.53 -6.10
N LEU A 123 13.91 12.19 -6.04
CA LEU A 123 14.00 11.32 -7.22
C LEU A 123 12.61 11.15 -7.86
N PRO A 124 12.53 10.93 -9.19
CA PRO A 124 11.27 10.76 -9.90
C PRO A 124 10.68 9.34 -9.64
N MET A 125 10.22 9.11 -8.43
CA MET A 125 9.68 7.82 -7.98
C MET A 125 8.31 8.02 -7.35
N GLY A 126 7.30 7.34 -7.87
CA GLY A 126 5.99 7.20 -7.24
C GLY A 126 6.01 6.20 -6.09
N GLY A 127 4.86 5.98 -5.48
CA GLY A 127 4.69 5.09 -4.32
C GLY A 127 3.93 3.81 -4.65
N GLY A 128 4.47 2.69 -4.21
CA GLY A 128 3.82 1.39 -4.26
C GLY A 128 4.36 0.43 -3.22
N LYS A 129 3.62 -0.65 -2.97
CA LYS A 129 4.03 -1.69 -2.01
C LYS A 129 3.49 -3.04 -2.46
N GLY A 130 4.23 -4.09 -2.16
CA GLY A 130 3.76 -5.46 -2.31
C GLY A 130 4.00 -6.29 -1.06
N GLY A 131 3.44 -7.48 -1.05
CA GLY A 131 3.67 -8.42 0.05
C GLY A 131 2.77 -9.64 -0.02
N SER A 132 3.00 -10.55 0.93
CA SER A 132 2.24 -11.78 1.08
C SER A 132 2.15 -12.19 2.55
N ASP A 133 1.10 -12.92 2.88
CA ASP A 133 0.91 -13.58 4.17
C ASP A 133 1.85 -14.78 4.39
N PHE A 134 2.78 -15.03 3.47
CA PHE A 134 3.82 -16.04 3.61
C PHE A 134 4.69 -15.78 4.84
N ASN A 135 4.86 -16.82 5.67
CA ASN A 135 5.78 -16.76 6.81
C ASN A 135 7.11 -17.47 6.46
N PRO A 136 8.21 -16.72 6.28
CA PRO A 136 9.51 -17.33 5.98
C PRO A 136 10.18 -18.01 7.18
N LYS A 137 9.71 -17.75 8.41
CA LYS A 137 10.30 -18.35 9.61
C LYS A 137 10.08 -19.86 9.64
N GLY A 138 11.16 -20.61 9.84
CA GLY A 138 11.13 -22.06 9.89
C GLY A 138 10.96 -22.76 8.54
N LYS A 139 11.09 -22.02 7.44
CA LYS A 139 11.11 -22.56 6.07
C LYS A 139 12.54 -22.82 5.62
N SER A 140 12.73 -23.87 4.82
CA SER A 140 14.02 -24.11 4.16
C SER A 140 14.28 -23.08 3.06
N ASP A 141 15.53 -22.88 2.68
CA ASP A 141 15.90 -22.02 1.57
C ASP A 141 15.23 -22.45 0.26
N ALA A 142 15.05 -23.77 0.09
CA ALA A 142 14.37 -24.32 -1.08
C ALA A 142 12.86 -23.99 -1.10
N GLU A 143 12.19 -24.05 0.04
CA GLU A 143 10.79 -23.61 0.19
C GLU A 143 10.64 -22.11 -0.10
N ILE A 144 11.51 -21.28 0.50
CA ILE A 144 11.50 -19.84 0.26
C ILE A 144 11.73 -19.54 -1.22
N MET A 145 12.67 -20.23 -1.87
CA MET A 145 12.93 -20.06 -3.29
C MET A 145 11.71 -20.41 -4.15
N ARG A 146 11.07 -21.55 -3.90
CA ARG A 146 9.85 -21.96 -4.65
C ARG A 146 8.72 -20.97 -4.45
N PHE A 147 8.51 -20.47 -3.21
CA PHE A 147 7.55 -19.41 -2.96
C PHE A 147 7.90 -18.14 -3.74
N CYS A 148 9.14 -17.65 -3.66
CA CYS A 148 9.58 -16.44 -4.34
C CYS A 148 9.45 -16.55 -5.86
N GLN A 149 9.79 -17.67 -6.46
CA GLN A 149 9.62 -17.90 -7.91
C GLN A 149 8.15 -17.79 -8.31
N SER A 150 7.24 -18.46 -7.60
CA SER A 150 5.80 -18.38 -7.86
C SER A 150 5.27 -16.95 -7.64
N PHE A 151 5.67 -16.33 -6.54
CA PHE A 151 5.27 -14.95 -6.22
C PHE A 151 5.71 -13.96 -7.31
N MET A 152 6.99 -14.02 -7.74
CA MET A 152 7.52 -13.11 -8.74
C MET A 152 6.96 -13.36 -10.15
N THR A 153 6.64 -14.61 -10.48
CA THR A 153 5.98 -14.94 -11.76
C THR A 153 4.64 -14.21 -11.90
N GLU A 154 3.84 -14.18 -10.82
CA GLU A 154 2.58 -13.43 -10.83
C GLU A 154 2.80 -11.90 -10.71
N LEU A 155 3.69 -11.47 -9.82
CA LEU A 155 3.95 -10.05 -9.58
C LEU A 155 4.53 -9.34 -10.81
N SER A 156 5.36 -10.01 -11.62
CA SER A 156 6.01 -9.42 -12.80
C SER A 156 5.06 -8.80 -13.82
N ARG A 157 3.77 -9.17 -13.77
CA ARG A 157 2.72 -8.59 -14.63
C ARG A 157 2.29 -7.19 -14.18
N TYR A 158 2.71 -6.75 -13.00
CA TYR A 158 2.23 -5.54 -12.34
C TYR A 158 3.36 -4.63 -11.84
N ILE A 159 4.60 -4.86 -12.31
CA ILE A 159 5.77 -4.02 -11.97
C ILE A 159 6.61 -3.73 -13.21
#